data_7e225c007e4b64991c91a25ba448851a
#
_entry.id   7e225c007e4b64991c91a25ba448851a
#
_cell.length_a   1.000
_cell.length_b   1.000
_cell.length_c   1.000
_cell.angle_alpha   90.00
_cell.angle_beta   90.00
_cell.angle_gamma   90.00
#
_symmetry.space_group_name_H-M   'P 1'
#
loop_
_entity.id
_entity.type
_entity.pdbx_description
1 polymer ?
#
loop_
_entity_poly.entity_id
_entity_poly.type
_entity_poly.pdbx_seq_one_letter_code
_entity_poly.pdbx_strand_id
1 'polypeptide(L)'
;MKKCLVYIGLFSIAAMATPLTLQDALEMAKSNNSQIKAERAKVEMAESGKSEAFSRFLPKVSLSAGITKINEPITIDLSRLQEPLSEVAGAAAYSKAYISVYEKAYNKAYNDAVEQTMAAYSVDKETAKSMVDQKVGDIRSGVLGSPEVGDLAQKTADAYGASASKKVEDSDFSMKVQDDVFFNARVTVVWPIFTGLKIYSAYDAAKENVNARKAEFDMAQNTILMDVATKYFTLRLAEELTVMRETTMKNLEGHLERSKRLEEGGQISKAERLRAEVALAEAENAYEDALRDQSLARMALASLLRTDTSLTATTPVEAPEVVRSMEEFKQLAREKHPGLRQLRTERKRSQDAVRAARADWFPTIALFGYRELYTKDLTILEPEWAVGAKAQWDLPILGGKESRAKVSSAKSLERSLSSKEEQTLDNINLLVEKRWRELEHAKGRLSSLAKTRELADEALRSQTRAYEAGLATGLDVVDAELALARLQVGDLKAHFDAVVAWLGLLEASGEVADAGTMLNATRPVEKTEPAAEPVAEPVADTTAAATPAAPAEPQAAAPEAPVQEPAKQAETAVPAETAQQESSAENSEAKK
;
A
#
# COMPACT_ATOMS: atom_id res chain seq x y z
N MET A 1 29.81 -63.93 3.47
CA MET A 1 28.75 -63.21 2.80
C MET A 1 27.52 -63.18 3.70
N LYS A 2 27.35 -62.13 4.51
CA LYS A 2 26.19 -61.93 5.42
C LYS A 2 25.34 -60.83 4.81
N LYS A 3 24.11 -61.18 4.37
CA LYS A 3 23.10 -60.27 3.90
C LYS A 3 22.43 -59.63 5.12
N CYS A 4 22.64 -58.32 5.36
CA CYS A 4 21.84 -57.51 6.26
C CYS A 4 20.60 -57.06 5.50
N LEU A 5 19.44 -57.61 5.87
CA LEU A 5 18.13 -57.08 5.52
C LEU A 5 17.85 -55.90 6.47
N VAL A 6 17.85 -54.71 5.88
CA VAL A 6 17.33 -53.51 6.57
C VAL A 6 15.83 -53.49 6.37
N TYR A 7 15.07 -53.74 7.44
CA TYR A 7 13.65 -53.49 7.54
C TYR A 7 13.43 -51.97 7.65
N ILE A 8 13.03 -51.36 6.55
CA ILE A 8 12.51 -50.00 6.58
C ILE A 8 11.03 -50.11 7.04
N GLY A 9 10.81 -49.89 8.32
CA GLY A 9 9.47 -49.72 8.87
C GLY A 9 8.86 -48.44 8.28
N LEU A 10 7.93 -48.57 7.35
CA LEU A 10 7.01 -47.50 7.00
C LEU A 10 6.12 -47.23 8.23
N PHE A 11 6.53 -46.26 9.05
CA PHE A 11 5.63 -45.61 9.96
C PHE A 11 4.69 -44.75 9.10
N SER A 12 3.48 -45.25 8.83
CA SER A 12 2.35 -44.44 8.42
C SER A 12 2.03 -43.51 9.57
N ILE A 13 2.64 -42.32 9.56
CA ILE A 13 2.13 -41.22 10.38
C ILE A 13 0.76 -40.91 9.79
N ALA A 14 -0.28 -41.39 10.45
CA ALA A 14 -1.63 -40.87 10.22
C ALA A 14 -1.50 -39.36 10.38
N ALA A 15 -1.67 -38.64 9.29
CA ALA A 15 -1.64 -37.18 9.29
C ALA A 15 -2.80 -36.72 10.17
N MET A 16 -2.51 -36.48 11.46
CA MET A 16 -3.47 -35.85 12.36
C MET A 16 -3.78 -34.46 11.79
N ALA A 17 -5.05 -34.22 11.51
CA ALA A 17 -5.51 -32.93 11.05
C ALA A 17 -5.07 -31.86 12.05
N THR A 18 -4.29 -30.88 11.62
CA THR A 18 -3.82 -29.79 12.46
C THR A 18 -4.96 -28.82 12.72
N PRO A 19 -5.39 -28.67 13.98
CA PRO A 19 -6.41 -27.68 14.32
C PRO A 19 -5.88 -26.27 14.02
N LEU A 20 -6.64 -25.52 13.27
CA LEU A 20 -6.29 -24.18 12.84
C LEU A 20 -7.35 -23.20 13.32
N THR A 21 -6.94 -22.18 14.10
CA THR A 21 -7.82 -21.07 14.44
C THR A 21 -7.80 -20.00 13.33
N LEU A 22 -8.80 -19.12 13.30
CA LEU A 22 -8.79 -18.00 12.37
C LEU A 22 -7.55 -17.11 12.56
N GLN A 23 -7.15 -16.86 13.81
CA GLN A 23 -5.98 -16.04 14.11
C GLN A 23 -4.71 -16.65 13.52
N ASP A 24 -4.50 -17.95 13.72
CA ASP A 24 -3.34 -18.66 13.15
C ASP A 24 -3.35 -18.62 11.62
N ALA A 25 -4.52 -18.79 11.00
CA ALA A 25 -4.66 -18.71 9.54
C ALA A 25 -4.27 -17.33 9.00
N LEU A 26 -4.70 -16.26 9.66
CA LEU A 26 -4.35 -14.89 9.28
C LEU A 26 -2.85 -14.61 9.47
N GLU A 27 -2.23 -15.12 10.54
CA GLU A 27 -0.79 -14.97 10.78
C GLU A 27 0.05 -15.78 9.79
N MET A 28 -0.38 -17.01 9.49
CA MET A 28 0.26 -17.81 8.43
C MET A 28 0.16 -17.12 7.07
N ALA A 29 -0.96 -16.50 6.75
CA ALA A 29 -1.11 -15.75 5.51
C ALA A 29 -0.15 -14.55 5.44
N LYS A 30 -0.03 -13.77 6.53
CA LYS A 30 0.90 -12.63 6.63
C LYS A 30 2.36 -13.05 6.42
N SER A 31 2.74 -14.24 6.88
CA SER A 31 4.11 -14.75 6.79
C SER A 31 4.43 -15.49 5.49
N ASN A 32 3.49 -16.30 4.99
CA ASN A 32 3.75 -17.25 3.91
C ASN A 32 3.27 -16.79 2.53
N ASN A 33 2.24 -15.97 2.46
CA ASN A 33 1.62 -15.60 1.20
C ASN A 33 2.60 -14.85 0.29
N SER A 34 2.75 -15.32 -0.95
CA SER A 34 3.70 -14.75 -1.91
C SER A 34 3.29 -13.37 -2.42
N GLN A 35 2.01 -13.08 -2.49
CA GLN A 35 1.55 -11.78 -2.93
C GLN A 35 1.83 -10.71 -1.87
N ILE A 36 1.66 -11.03 -0.57
CA ILE A 36 2.08 -10.15 0.54
C ILE A 36 3.59 -9.91 0.49
N LYS A 37 4.39 -10.95 0.25
CA LYS A 37 5.85 -10.82 0.09
C LYS A 37 6.22 -9.95 -1.10
N ALA A 38 5.53 -10.11 -2.23
CA ALA A 38 5.76 -9.29 -3.42
C ALA A 38 5.43 -7.80 -3.18
N GLU A 39 4.32 -7.51 -2.51
CA GLU A 39 3.96 -6.12 -2.18
C GLU A 39 4.93 -5.50 -1.16
N ARG A 40 5.42 -6.28 -0.19
CA ARG A 40 6.48 -5.84 0.74
C ARG A 40 7.76 -5.46 -0.01
N ALA A 41 8.18 -6.28 -0.98
CA ALA A 41 9.34 -5.97 -1.82
C ALA A 41 9.17 -4.66 -2.62
N LYS A 42 7.94 -4.31 -3.03
CA LYS A 42 7.66 -3.01 -3.67
C LYS A 42 7.82 -1.83 -2.71
N VAL A 43 7.51 -2.02 -1.42
CA VAL A 43 7.78 -1.01 -0.39
C VAL A 43 9.29 -0.83 -0.22
N GLU A 44 10.08 -1.91 -0.11
CA GLU A 44 11.53 -1.87 0.00
C GLU A 44 12.18 -1.21 -1.23
N MET A 45 11.65 -1.50 -2.43
CA MET A 45 12.07 -0.83 -3.66
C MET A 45 11.82 0.69 -3.60
N ALA A 46 10.68 1.12 -3.07
CA ALA A 46 10.38 2.54 -2.92
C ALA A 46 11.27 3.20 -1.84
N GLU A 47 11.61 2.51 -0.76
CA GLU A 47 12.56 2.97 0.27
C GLU A 47 13.97 3.15 -0.32
N SER A 48 14.39 2.23 -1.18
CA SER A 48 15.63 2.37 -1.95
C SER A 48 15.58 3.57 -2.89
N GLY A 49 14.45 3.79 -3.58
CA GLY A 49 14.23 4.96 -4.43
C GLY A 49 14.26 6.29 -3.65
N LYS A 50 13.77 6.29 -2.40
CA LYS A 50 13.90 7.46 -1.50
C LYS A 50 15.37 7.72 -1.15
N SER A 51 16.15 6.66 -0.89
CA SER A 51 17.58 6.77 -0.61
C SER A 51 18.35 7.26 -1.84
N GLU A 52 17.98 6.79 -3.03
CA GLU A 52 18.49 7.33 -4.30
C GLU A 52 18.17 8.82 -4.46
N ALA A 53 16.92 9.22 -4.20
CA ALA A 53 16.53 10.64 -4.26
C ALA A 53 17.32 11.50 -3.26
N PHE A 54 17.60 10.98 -2.06
CA PHE A 54 18.46 11.64 -1.07
C PHE A 54 19.90 11.77 -1.57
N SER A 55 20.44 10.77 -2.28
CA SER A 55 21.80 10.82 -2.80
C SER A 55 22.03 11.99 -3.78
N ARG A 56 20.97 12.54 -4.37
CA ARG A 56 21.04 13.71 -5.26
C ARG A 56 21.39 15.02 -4.55
N PHE A 57 21.29 15.07 -3.21
CA PHE A 57 21.81 16.17 -2.40
C PHE A 57 23.32 16.10 -2.17
N LEU A 58 23.91 14.92 -2.35
CA LEU A 58 25.32 14.67 -2.08
C LEU A 58 26.18 15.03 -3.29
N PRO A 59 27.47 15.32 -3.07
CA PRO A 59 28.42 15.46 -4.16
C PRO A 59 28.50 14.19 -4.98
N LYS A 60 28.37 14.32 -6.30
CA LYS A 60 28.58 13.22 -7.24
C LYS A 60 30.03 13.20 -7.66
N VAL A 61 30.73 12.12 -7.34
CA VAL A 61 32.11 11.86 -7.79
C VAL A 61 32.03 10.93 -8.99
N SER A 62 32.65 11.32 -10.10
CA SER A 62 32.78 10.52 -11.29
C SER A 62 34.25 10.40 -11.69
N LEU A 63 34.68 9.19 -11.98
CA LEU A 63 35.96 8.90 -12.61
C LEU A 63 35.70 8.58 -14.08
N SER A 64 36.29 9.36 -14.96
CA SER A 64 36.28 9.08 -16.40
C SER A 64 37.69 8.75 -16.87
N ALA A 65 37.80 7.72 -17.64
CA ALA A 65 39.02 7.33 -18.30
C ALA A 65 38.69 7.02 -19.76
N GLY A 66 39.50 7.52 -20.66
CA GLY A 66 39.32 7.33 -22.09
C GLY A 66 40.66 7.05 -22.78
N ILE A 67 40.64 6.16 -23.76
CA ILE A 67 41.72 5.98 -24.73
C ILE A 67 41.14 6.32 -26.09
N THR A 68 41.82 7.22 -26.79
CA THR A 68 41.39 7.67 -28.12
C THR A 68 42.52 7.44 -29.08
N LYS A 69 42.21 6.84 -30.23
CA LYS A 69 43.14 6.70 -31.35
C LYS A 69 42.59 7.53 -32.52
N ILE A 70 43.43 8.42 -33.05
CA ILE A 70 43.17 9.17 -34.25
C ILE A 70 44.02 8.62 -35.39
N ASN A 71 43.69 8.89 -36.64
CA ASN A 71 44.37 8.32 -37.80
C ASN A 71 45.82 8.79 -37.92
N GLU A 72 46.14 10.02 -37.57
CA GLU A 72 47.45 10.62 -37.62
C GLU A 72 47.70 11.53 -36.41
N PRO A 73 48.94 11.62 -35.89
CA PRO A 73 49.28 12.58 -34.86
C PRO A 73 49.05 14.00 -35.35
N ILE A 74 48.44 14.86 -34.54
CA ILE A 74 48.28 16.25 -34.90
C ILE A 74 49.60 16.97 -34.66
N THR A 75 50.29 17.25 -35.73
CA THR A 75 51.48 18.10 -35.72
C THR A 75 51.10 19.41 -36.38
N ILE A 76 51.20 20.48 -35.67
CA ILE A 76 51.02 21.82 -36.23
C ILE A 76 52.41 22.41 -36.43
N ASP A 77 52.76 22.58 -37.70
CA ASP A 77 53.89 23.44 -38.04
C ASP A 77 53.44 24.87 -37.90
N LEU A 78 53.68 25.44 -36.74
CA LEU A 78 53.33 26.81 -36.37
C LEU A 78 54.38 27.84 -36.85
N SER A 79 55.40 27.38 -37.58
CA SER A 79 56.45 28.28 -38.05
C SER A 79 55.91 29.45 -38.87
N ARG A 80 54.81 29.22 -39.64
CA ARG A 80 54.12 30.28 -40.37
C ARG A 80 53.19 31.14 -39.50
N LEU A 81 52.86 30.67 -38.31
CA LEU A 81 52.03 31.39 -37.32
C LEU A 81 52.86 32.01 -36.22
N GLN A 82 54.17 31.83 -36.26
CA GLN A 82 55.11 32.30 -35.22
C GLN A 82 54.98 33.81 -35.01
N GLU A 83 54.99 34.53 -36.12
CA GLU A 83 54.88 36.01 -36.08
C GLU A 83 53.48 36.45 -35.59
N PRO A 84 52.34 35.99 -36.17
CA PRO A 84 51.03 36.39 -35.66
C PRO A 84 50.75 35.85 -34.26
N LEU A 85 51.31 34.67 -33.90
CA LEU A 85 51.18 34.12 -32.53
C LEU A 85 52.03 34.89 -31.52
N SER A 86 53.21 35.38 -31.92
CA SER A 86 54.03 36.22 -31.08
C SER A 86 53.34 37.59 -30.83
N GLU A 87 52.69 38.16 -31.88
CA GLU A 87 51.87 39.35 -31.74
C GLU A 87 50.65 39.11 -30.85
N VAL A 88 49.91 38.03 -31.07
CA VAL A 88 48.74 37.69 -30.25
C VAL A 88 49.12 37.35 -28.81
N ALA A 89 50.20 36.59 -28.60
CA ALA A 89 50.71 36.28 -27.29
C ALA A 89 51.21 37.52 -26.58
N GLY A 90 51.92 38.39 -27.32
CA GLY A 90 52.35 39.68 -26.83
C GLY A 90 51.18 40.58 -26.47
N ALA A 91 50.16 40.69 -27.37
CA ALA A 91 48.97 41.48 -27.11
C ALA A 91 48.14 40.95 -25.95
N ALA A 92 48.00 39.61 -25.85
CA ALA A 92 47.29 39.00 -24.71
C ALA A 92 48.02 39.19 -23.37
N ALA A 93 49.33 39.00 -23.35
CA ALA A 93 50.17 39.26 -22.18
C ALA A 93 50.15 40.73 -21.79
N TYR A 94 50.24 41.62 -22.80
CA TYR A 94 50.07 43.04 -22.65
C TYR A 94 48.72 43.38 -21.99
N SER A 95 47.60 42.93 -22.60
CA SER A 95 46.26 43.19 -22.10
C SER A 95 46.04 42.71 -20.66
N LYS A 96 46.50 41.48 -20.38
CA LYS A 96 46.41 40.90 -19.02
C LYS A 96 47.22 41.69 -18.00
N ALA A 97 48.44 42.05 -18.36
CA ALA A 97 49.31 42.85 -17.51
C ALA A 97 48.71 44.26 -17.31
N TYR A 98 48.23 44.88 -18.38
CA TYR A 98 47.54 46.16 -18.36
C TYR A 98 46.35 46.18 -17.41
N ILE A 99 45.42 45.23 -17.61
CA ILE A 99 44.21 45.08 -16.78
C ILE A 99 44.62 44.80 -15.32
N SER A 100 45.57 43.86 -15.07
CA SER A 100 46.04 43.51 -13.71
C SER A 100 46.62 44.70 -12.94
N VAL A 101 47.30 45.64 -13.62
CA VAL A 101 47.78 46.86 -12.99
C VAL A 101 46.63 47.75 -12.56
N TYR A 102 45.65 47.91 -13.47
CA TYR A 102 44.46 48.71 -13.13
C TYR A 102 43.62 48.06 -12.06
N GLU A 103 43.43 46.73 -12.07
CA GLU A 103 42.72 46.02 -11.00
C GLU A 103 43.42 46.15 -9.65
N LYS A 104 44.77 46.01 -9.61
CA LYS A 104 45.54 46.21 -8.39
C LYS A 104 45.46 47.66 -7.91
N ALA A 105 45.58 48.62 -8.84
CA ALA A 105 45.45 50.04 -8.52
C ALA A 105 44.04 50.38 -8.00
N TYR A 106 43.01 49.82 -8.67
CA TYR A 106 41.63 49.96 -8.23
C TYR A 106 41.41 49.38 -6.82
N ASN A 107 41.83 48.12 -6.61
CA ASN A 107 41.65 47.45 -5.33
C ASN A 107 42.39 48.19 -4.22
N LYS A 108 43.59 48.75 -4.51
CA LYS A 108 44.32 49.60 -3.58
C LYS A 108 43.54 50.89 -3.31
N ALA A 109 43.14 51.62 -4.35
CA ALA A 109 42.38 52.88 -4.21
C ALA A 109 41.06 52.69 -3.46
N TYR A 110 40.36 51.56 -3.74
CA TYR A 110 39.15 51.21 -3.03
C TYR A 110 39.40 50.95 -1.54
N ASN A 111 40.42 50.14 -1.22
CA ASN A 111 40.80 49.87 0.17
C ASN A 111 41.27 51.13 0.91
N ASP A 112 42.10 51.94 0.26
CA ASP A 112 42.55 53.22 0.80
C ASP A 112 41.35 54.16 1.06
N ALA A 113 40.37 54.20 0.16
CA ALA A 113 39.12 54.95 0.34
C ALA A 113 38.28 54.41 1.52
N VAL A 114 38.20 53.08 1.70
CA VAL A 114 37.53 52.47 2.84
C VAL A 114 38.24 52.87 4.15
N GLU A 115 39.58 52.76 4.20
CA GLU A 115 40.37 53.13 5.39
C GLU A 115 40.26 54.63 5.71
N GLN A 116 40.35 55.51 4.71
CA GLN A 116 40.14 56.96 4.87
C GLN A 116 38.72 57.26 5.37
N THR A 117 37.72 56.58 4.87
CA THR A 117 36.32 56.75 5.30
C THR A 117 36.16 56.30 6.76
N MET A 118 36.77 55.16 7.15
CA MET A 118 36.81 54.72 8.54
C MET A 118 37.45 55.75 9.45
N ALA A 119 38.59 56.28 9.03
CA ALA A 119 39.35 57.31 9.83
C ALA A 119 38.58 58.63 9.88
N ALA A 120 38.04 59.15 8.80
CA ALA A 120 37.35 60.42 8.70
C ALA A 120 36.02 60.48 9.46
N TYR A 121 35.25 59.36 9.41
CA TYR A 121 33.91 59.28 9.99
C TYR A 121 33.85 58.43 11.27
N SER A 122 34.94 57.79 11.70
CA SER A 122 35.02 56.89 12.87
C SER A 122 34.00 55.78 12.86
N VAL A 123 33.75 55.21 11.69
CA VAL A 123 32.80 54.12 11.45
C VAL A 123 33.51 52.77 11.32
N ASP A 124 32.77 51.69 11.54
CA ASP A 124 33.27 50.33 11.31
C ASP A 124 33.48 50.02 9.82
N LYS A 125 34.23 48.97 9.53
CA LYS A 125 34.65 48.61 8.17
C LYS A 125 33.49 48.31 7.22
N GLU A 126 32.42 47.71 7.73
CA GLU A 126 31.24 47.35 6.91
C GLU A 126 30.44 48.61 6.52
N THR A 127 30.27 49.54 7.45
CA THR A 127 29.63 50.82 7.19
C THR A 127 30.48 51.66 6.22
N ALA A 128 31.80 51.69 6.39
CA ALA A 128 32.72 52.40 5.50
C ALA A 128 32.67 51.83 4.08
N LYS A 129 32.63 50.50 3.89
CA LYS A 129 32.47 49.87 2.58
C LYS A 129 31.16 50.29 1.92
N SER A 130 30.05 50.25 2.62
CA SER A 130 28.74 50.65 2.07
C SER A 130 28.74 52.12 1.59
N MET A 131 29.47 52.99 2.28
CA MET A 131 29.61 54.39 1.87
C MET A 131 30.52 54.55 0.64
N VAL A 132 31.57 53.75 0.55
CA VAL A 132 32.52 53.76 -0.58
C VAL A 132 31.88 53.09 -1.82
N ASP A 133 31.05 52.08 -1.65
CA ASP A 133 30.35 51.43 -2.74
C ASP A 133 29.43 52.39 -3.52
N GLN A 134 28.90 53.41 -2.88
CA GLN A 134 28.13 54.47 -3.57
C GLN A 134 29.02 55.35 -4.48
N LYS A 135 30.36 55.34 -4.27
CA LYS A 135 31.34 56.14 -5.03
C LYS A 135 32.28 55.28 -5.90
N VAL A 136 31.95 54.01 -6.10
CA VAL A 136 32.77 53.06 -6.89
C VAL A 136 33.05 53.60 -8.29
N GLY A 137 32.09 54.30 -8.91
CA GLY A 137 32.24 54.92 -10.21
C GLY A 137 33.33 56.00 -10.25
N ASP A 138 33.40 56.82 -9.21
CA ASP A 138 34.39 57.90 -9.09
C ASP A 138 35.81 57.34 -8.86
N ILE A 139 35.93 56.32 -7.99
CA ILE A 139 37.19 55.62 -7.74
C ILE A 139 37.71 54.97 -9.02
N ARG A 140 36.82 54.29 -9.75
CA ARG A 140 37.16 53.64 -11.03
C ARG A 140 37.61 54.66 -12.06
N SER A 141 36.89 55.77 -12.17
CA SER A 141 37.21 56.84 -13.11
C SER A 141 38.53 57.53 -12.76
N GLY A 142 38.80 57.76 -11.46
CA GLY A 142 40.05 58.32 -10.96
C GLY A 142 41.27 57.44 -11.24
N VAL A 143 41.11 56.10 -11.03
CA VAL A 143 42.21 55.16 -11.35
C VAL A 143 42.45 55.05 -12.85
N LEU A 144 41.38 55.02 -13.66
CA LEU A 144 41.50 54.99 -15.12
C LEU A 144 42.08 56.27 -15.72
N GLY A 145 41.84 57.42 -15.08
CA GLY A 145 42.35 58.73 -15.50
C GLY A 145 43.75 59.08 -14.93
N SER A 146 44.34 58.20 -14.10
CA SER A 146 45.66 58.45 -13.48
C SER A 146 46.79 58.22 -14.52
N PRO A 147 47.57 59.24 -14.86
CA PRO A 147 48.71 59.11 -15.76
C PRO A 147 49.78 58.13 -15.24
N GLU A 148 50.01 58.13 -13.93
CA GLU A 148 51.00 57.26 -13.25
C GLU A 148 50.58 55.77 -13.35
N VAL A 149 49.30 55.47 -13.15
CA VAL A 149 48.75 54.12 -13.29
C VAL A 149 48.77 53.70 -14.78
N GLY A 150 48.47 54.64 -15.68
CA GLY A 150 48.55 54.46 -17.12
C GLY A 150 49.96 54.13 -17.59
N ASP A 151 50.94 54.92 -17.19
CA ASP A 151 52.36 54.72 -17.52
C ASP A 151 52.89 53.39 -16.94
N LEU A 152 52.55 53.08 -15.70
CA LEU A 152 52.90 51.82 -15.08
C LEU A 152 52.24 50.61 -15.78
N ALA A 153 50.96 50.75 -16.13
CA ALA A 153 50.22 49.73 -16.84
C ALA A 153 50.82 49.50 -18.25
N GLN A 154 51.14 50.62 -18.96
CA GLN A 154 51.80 50.59 -20.25
C GLN A 154 53.15 49.90 -20.21
N LYS A 155 54.07 50.36 -19.32
CA LYS A 155 55.41 49.78 -19.14
C LYS A 155 55.37 48.30 -18.76
N THR A 156 54.45 47.95 -17.82
CA THR A 156 54.28 46.58 -17.39
C THR A 156 53.76 45.73 -18.50
N ALA A 157 52.75 46.20 -19.21
CA ALA A 157 52.14 45.50 -20.36
C ALA A 157 53.12 45.33 -21.51
N ASP A 158 53.92 46.37 -21.84
CA ASP A 158 54.98 46.33 -22.88
C ASP A 158 56.05 45.29 -22.54
N ALA A 159 56.53 45.25 -21.29
CA ALA A 159 57.53 44.28 -20.85
C ALA A 159 57.01 42.85 -20.90
N TYR A 160 55.77 42.63 -20.42
CA TYR A 160 55.14 41.32 -20.48
C TYR A 160 54.81 40.92 -21.91
N GLY A 161 54.33 41.85 -22.75
CA GLY A 161 54.07 41.63 -24.14
C GLY A 161 55.32 41.26 -24.94
N ALA A 162 56.40 42.05 -24.82
CA ALA A 162 57.68 41.78 -25.44
C ALA A 162 58.32 40.45 -24.99
N SER A 163 58.22 40.18 -23.69
CA SER A 163 58.68 38.88 -23.15
C SER A 163 57.90 37.70 -23.67
N ALA A 164 56.56 37.87 -23.86
CA ALA A 164 55.72 36.84 -24.41
C ALA A 164 55.96 36.60 -25.90
N SER A 165 56.08 37.68 -26.67
CA SER A 165 56.42 37.59 -28.12
C SER A 165 57.75 36.91 -28.32
N LYS A 166 58.76 37.31 -27.56
CA LYS A 166 60.10 36.70 -27.65
C LYS A 166 60.13 35.21 -27.28
N LYS A 167 59.36 34.82 -26.25
CA LYS A 167 59.24 33.40 -25.91
C LYS A 167 58.62 32.58 -27.05
N VAL A 168 57.67 33.15 -27.78
CA VAL A 168 57.07 32.51 -28.96
C VAL A 168 58.05 32.43 -30.13
N GLU A 169 58.83 33.52 -30.34
CA GLU A 169 59.88 33.55 -31.36
C GLU A 169 61.01 32.58 -31.09
N ASP A 170 61.38 32.39 -29.79
CA ASP A 170 62.45 31.48 -29.38
C ASP A 170 61.97 30.00 -29.24
N SER A 171 60.65 29.76 -29.42
CA SER A 171 60.09 28.43 -29.27
C SER A 171 60.19 27.65 -30.61
N ASP A 172 60.51 26.39 -30.48
CA ASP A 172 60.41 25.49 -31.63
C ASP A 172 58.94 25.18 -31.94
N PHE A 173 58.45 25.76 -33.07
CA PHE A 173 57.07 25.67 -33.50
C PHE A 173 56.73 24.38 -34.27
N SER A 174 57.64 23.44 -34.34
CA SER A 174 57.33 22.08 -34.80
C SER A 174 56.79 21.21 -33.65
N MET A 175 55.76 21.68 -32.98
CA MET A 175 55.26 20.99 -31.82
C MET A 175 54.26 19.92 -32.19
N LYS A 176 54.54 18.67 -31.84
CA LYS A 176 53.56 17.61 -31.88
C LYS A 176 52.49 17.92 -30.84
N VAL A 177 51.32 18.28 -31.30
CA VAL A 177 50.22 18.75 -30.43
C VAL A 177 49.51 17.57 -29.81
N GLN A 178 49.48 16.42 -30.50
CA GLN A 178 48.83 15.23 -30.03
C GLN A 178 49.39 13.98 -30.68
N ASP A 179 49.61 12.92 -29.88
CA ASP A 179 49.91 11.56 -30.38
C ASP A 179 48.65 10.98 -31.06
N ASP A 180 48.88 10.02 -31.96
CA ASP A 180 47.78 9.28 -32.57
C ASP A 180 46.99 8.43 -31.57
N VAL A 181 47.58 8.08 -30.42
CA VAL A 181 46.95 7.40 -29.32
C VAL A 181 47.19 8.19 -28.04
N PHE A 182 46.12 8.62 -27.41
CA PHE A 182 46.19 9.33 -26.15
C PHE A 182 45.21 8.74 -25.12
N PHE A 183 45.63 8.79 -23.87
CA PHE A 183 44.86 8.35 -22.70
C PHE A 183 44.63 9.54 -21.78
N ASN A 184 43.41 9.66 -21.31
CA ASN A 184 43.08 10.64 -20.27
C ASN A 184 42.30 9.99 -19.13
N ALA A 185 42.56 10.42 -17.91
CA ALA A 185 41.82 10.01 -16.72
C ALA A 185 41.56 11.24 -15.85
N ARG A 186 40.26 11.47 -15.55
CA ARG A 186 39.79 12.64 -14.83
C ARG A 186 38.83 12.24 -13.71
N VAL A 187 39.04 12.76 -12.53
CA VAL A 187 38.05 12.74 -11.45
C VAL A 187 37.31 14.05 -11.44
N THR A 188 35.99 13.97 -11.48
CA THR A 188 35.13 15.14 -11.40
C THR A 188 34.19 15.02 -10.21
N VAL A 189 34.07 16.09 -9.42
CA VAL A 189 33.12 16.20 -8.31
C VAL A 189 32.15 17.32 -8.65
N VAL A 190 30.85 17.02 -8.60
CA VAL A 190 29.79 18.02 -8.80
C VAL A 190 28.85 17.97 -7.60
N TRP A 191 28.66 19.08 -6.94
CA TRP A 191 27.78 19.21 -5.79
C TRP A 191 26.69 20.25 -6.06
N PRO A 192 25.42 19.85 -6.23
CA PRO A 192 24.32 20.77 -6.38
C PRO A 192 24.00 21.41 -5.02
N ILE A 193 24.21 22.72 -4.90
CA ILE A 193 23.91 23.47 -3.66
C ILE A 193 22.48 23.99 -3.68
N PHE A 194 22.03 24.48 -4.86
CA PHE A 194 20.69 24.99 -5.03
C PHE A 194 20.18 24.65 -6.44
N THR A 195 18.98 24.08 -6.50
CA THR A 195 18.38 23.62 -7.76
C THR A 195 16.95 24.15 -7.91
N GLY A 196 16.64 25.32 -7.35
CA GLY A 196 15.29 25.87 -7.37
C GLY A 196 14.26 24.98 -6.65
N LEU A 197 14.69 24.24 -5.60
CA LEU A 197 13.90 23.24 -4.87
C LEU A 197 13.61 21.95 -5.65
N LYS A 198 14.17 21.75 -6.85
CA LYS A 198 13.90 20.59 -7.70
C LYS A 198 14.29 19.27 -7.02
N ILE A 199 15.51 19.21 -6.45
CA ILE A 199 15.99 18.03 -5.70
C ILE A 199 15.14 17.82 -4.45
N TYR A 200 14.78 18.88 -3.74
CA TYR A 200 13.95 18.82 -2.55
C TYR A 200 12.56 18.27 -2.87
N SER A 201 11.90 18.81 -3.90
CA SER A 201 10.59 18.30 -4.37
C SER A 201 10.66 16.85 -4.85
N ALA A 202 11.76 16.45 -5.50
CA ALA A 202 11.96 15.07 -5.92
C ALA A 202 12.14 14.12 -4.72
N TYR A 203 12.83 14.55 -3.67
CA TYR A 203 12.97 13.80 -2.42
C TYR A 203 11.63 13.66 -1.69
N ASP A 204 10.88 14.77 -1.54
CA ASP A 204 9.54 14.73 -0.96
C ASP A 204 8.60 13.81 -1.75
N ALA A 205 8.62 13.89 -3.08
CA ALA A 205 7.85 13.01 -3.94
C ALA A 205 8.26 11.53 -3.77
N ALA A 206 9.55 11.24 -3.59
CA ALA A 206 10.03 9.88 -3.31
C ALA A 206 9.60 9.40 -1.91
N LYS A 207 9.60 10.28 -0.90
CA LYS A 207 9.08 10.00 0.43
C LYS A 207 7.59 9.68 0.40
N GLU A 208 6.79 10.48 -0.31
CA GLU A 208 5.36 10.21 -0.46
C GLU A 208 5.12 8.96 -1.33
N ASN A 209 6.02 8.59 -2.25
CA ASN A 209 5.95 7.31 -2.95
C ASN A 209 6.08 6.12 -2.01
N VAL A 210 6.96 6.17 -1.00
CA VAL A 210 7.03 5.14 0.05
C VAL A 210 5.71 5.02 0.78
N ASN A 211 5.08 6.15 1.15
CA ASN A 211 3.79 6.16 1.83
C ASN A 211 2.67 5.58 0.96
N ALA A 212 2.69 5.87 -0.36
CA ALA A 212 1.76 5.28 -1.33
C ALA A 212 1.91 3.76 -1.40
N ARG A 213 3.16 3.27 -1.51
CA ARG A 213 3.43 1.82 -1.55
C ARG A 213 3.06 1.12 -0.24
N LYS A 214 3.24 1.77 0.91
CA LYS A 214 2.75 1.24 2.20
C LYS A 214 1.22 1.15 2.22
N ALA A 215 0.52 2.15 1.70
CA ALA A 215 -0.94 2.09 1.61
C ALA A 215 -1.42 1.00 0.62
N GLU A 216 -0.72 0.81 -0.51
CA GLU A 216 -0.98 -0.30 -1.44
C GLU A 216 -0.73 -1.66 -0.81
N PHE A 217 0.37 -1.80 -0.05
CA PHE A 217 0.68 -3.01 0.72
C PHE A 217 -0.42 -3.33 1.72
N ASP A 218 -0.87 -2.34 2.51
CA ASP A 218 -1.95 -2.52 3.48
C ASP A 218 -3.28 -2.90 2.79
N MET A 219 -3.56 -2.33 1.62
CA MET A 219 -4.75 -2.68 0.84
C MET A 219 -4.68 -4.12 0.33
N ALA A 220 -3.56 -4.52 -0.26
CA ALA A 220 -3.34 -5.89 -0.74
C ALA A 220 -3.37 -6.89 0.43
N GLN A 221 -2.75 -6.54 1.55
CA GLN A 221 -2.79 -7.37 2.77
C GLN A 221 -4.23 -7.55 3.26
N ASN A 222 -5.03 -6.47 3.37
CA ASN A 222 -6.43 -6.57 3.80
C ASN A 222 -7.25 -7.44 2.86
N THR A 223 -7.08 -7.30 1.54
CA THR A 223 -7.78 -8.12 0.55
C THR A 223 -7.43 -9.60 0.70
N ILE A 224 -6.15 -9.93 0.89
CA ILE A 224 -5.69 -11.31 1.08
C ILE A 224 -6.21 -11.87 2.40
N LEU A 225 -6.14 -11.10 3.48
CA LEU A 225 -6.64 -11.53 4.79
C LEU A 225 -8.15 -11.74 4.77
N MET A 226 -8.90 -10.91 4.04
CA MET A 226 -10.33 -11.10 3.82
C MET A 226 -10.62 -12.40 3.04
N ASP A 227 -9.84 -12.68 1.99
CA ASP A 227 -9.98 -13.94 1.23
C ASP A 227 -9.64 -15.16 2.11
N VAL A 228 -8.58 -15.09 2.92
CA VAL A 228 -8.22 -16.13 3.89
C VAL A 228 -9.34 -16.35 4.90
N ALA A 229 -9.87 -15.29 5.51
CA ALA A 229 -10.96 -15.39 6.49
C ALA A 229 -12.21 -15.99 5.86
N THR A 230 -12.57 -15.57 4.65
CA THR A 230 -13.73 -16.10 3.92
C THR A 230 -13.54 -17.58 3.59
N LYS A 231 -12.37 -17.99 3.07
CA LYS A 231 -12.08 -19.40 2.77
C LYS A 231 -11.98 -20.25 4.04
N TYR A 232 -11.49 -19.68 5.14
CA TYR A 232 -11.47 -20.34 6.43
C TYR A 232 -12.88 -20.70 6.91
N PHE A 233 -13.80 -19.72 6.89
CA PHE A 233 -15.18 -19.96 7.27
C PHE A 233 -15.93 -20.80 6.23
N THR A 234 -15.54 -20.74 4.95
CA THR A 234 -16.07 -21.65 3.93
C THR A 234 -15.70 -23.11 4.22
N LEU A 235 -14.45 -23.37 4.64
CA LEU A 235 -14.04 -24.70 5.09
C LEU A 235 -14.82 -25.12 6.33
N ARG A 236 -14.94 -24.23 7.33
CA ARG A 236 -15.68 -24.54 8.55
C ARG A 236 -17.17 -24.83 8.27
N LEU A 237 -17.79 -24.04 7.41
CA LEU A 237 -19.14 -24.27 6.92
C LEU A 237 -19.28 -25.66 6.25
N ALA A 238 -18.34 -26.01 5.38
CA ALA A 238 -18.35 -27.31 4.69
C ALA A 238 -18.15 -28.47 5.67
N GLU A 239 -17.31 -28.32 6.69
CA GLU A 239 -17.12 -29.31 7.77
C GLU A 239 -18.42 -29.55 8.55
N GLU A 240 -19.09 -28.47 8.96
CA GLU A 240 -20.36 -28.57 9.68
C GLU A 240 -21.50 -29.13 8.82
N LEU A 241 -21.56 -28.72 7.53
CA LEU A 241 -22.50 -29.28 6.58
C LEU A 241 -22.29 -30.78 6.39
N THR A 242 -21.06 -31.25 6.31
CA THR A 242 -20.74 -32.67 6.18
C THR A 242 -21.26 -33.46 7.37
N VAL A 243 -21.06 -32.97 8.60
CA VAL A 243 -21.60 -33.61 9.83
C VAL A 243 -23.12 -33.62 9.83
N MET A 244 -23.78 -32.56 9.38
CA MET A 244 -25.23 -32.49 9.29
C MET A 244 -25.79 -33.49 8.24
N ARG A 245 -25.13 -33.58 7.07
CA ARG A 245 -25.52 -34.55 6.02
C ARG A 245 -25.32 -35.98 6.47
N GLU A 246 -24.24 -36.29 7.17
CA GLU A 246 -23.99 -37.60 7.78
C GLU A 246 -25.09 -37.94 8.79
N THR A 247 -25.49 -37.00 9.62
CA THR A 247 -26.56 -37.17 10.61
C THR A 247 -27.90 -37.45 9.92
N THR A 248 -28.26 -36.67 8.88
CA THR A 248 -29.48 -36.90 8.11
C THR A 248 -29.47 -38.29 7.43
N MET A 249 -28.36 -38.70 6.82
CA MET A 249 -28.17 -40.00 6.22
C MET A 249 -28.39 -41.11 7.26
N LYS A 250 -27.77 -41.05 8.43
CA LYS A 250 -27.93 -42.02 9.54
C LYS A 250 -29.36 -42.10 10.06
N ASN A 251 -30.07 -40.97 10.14
CA ASN A 251 -31.46 -40.92 10.55
C ASN A 251 -32.36 -41.64 9.53
N LEU A 252 -32.15 -41.41 8.23
CA LEU A 252 -32.89 -42.08 7.15
C LEU A 252 -32.54 -43.56 7.01
N GLU A 253 -31.29 -43.96 7.28
CA GLU A 253 -30.89 -45.36 7.39
C GLU A 253 -31.67 -46.06 8.51
N GLY A 254 -31.73 -45.43 9.71
CA GLY A 254 -32.54 -45.92 10.82
C GLY A 254 -34.04 -45.99 10.50
N HIS A 255 -34.57 -45.03 9.67
CA HIS A 255 -35.93 -45.07 9.20
C HIS A 255 -36.16 -46.23 8.21
N LEU A 256 -35.27 -46.49 7.26
CA LEU A 256 -35.34 -47.63 6.33
C LEU A 256 -35.33 -48.96 7.07
N GLU A 257 -34.46 -49.13 8.06
CA GLU A 257 -34.42 -50.37 8.86
C GLU A 257 -35.72 -50.59 9.64
N ARG A 258 -36.35 -49.53 10.14
CA ARG A 258 -37.70 -49.64 10.74
C ARG A 258 -38.74 -50.03 9.71
N SER A 259 -38.71 -49.41 8.51
CA SER A 259 -39.62 -49.69 7.42
C SER A 259 -39.51 -51.13 6.92
N LYS A 260 -38.29 -51.71 6.85
CA LYS A 260 -38.09 -53.12 6.49
C LYS A 260 -38.79 -54.05 7.48
N ARG A 261 -38.60 -53.84 8.82
CA ARG A 261 -39.25 -54.62 9.86
C ARG A 261 -40.77 -54.53 9.84
N LEU A 262 -41.33 -53.34 9.53
CA LEU A 262 -42.79 -53.16 9.42
C LEU A 262 -43.37 -53.82 8.16
N GLU A 263 -42.64 -53.81 7.02
CA GLU A 263 -43.03 -54.56 5.82
C GLU A 263 -43.03 -56.08 6.08
N GLU A 264 -41.97 -56.59 6.71
CA GLU A 264 -41.90 -58.02 7.11
C GLU A 264 -43.06 -58.43 8.01
N GLY A 265 -43.47 -57.51 8.91
CA GLY A 265 -44.65 -57.67 9.77
C GLY A 265 -45.99 -57.42 9.06
N GLY A 266 -45.96 -57.05 7.77
CA GLY A 266 -47.18 -56.79 6.97
C GLY A 266 -47.93 -55.50 7.34
N GLN A 267 -47.27 -54.60 8.07
CA GLN A 267 -47.87 -53.35 8.56
C GLN A 267 -47.78 -52.21 7.54
N ILE A 268 -46.78 -52.24 6.65
CA ILE A 268 -46.62 -51.23 5.58
C ILE A 268 -46.48 -51.90 4.22
N SER A 269 -46.69 -51.15 3.17
CA SER A 269 -46.55 -51.63 1.78
C SER A 269 -45.07 -51.63 1.33
N LYS A 270 -44.74 -52.50 0.36
CA LYS A 270 -43.43 -52.50 -0.31
C LYS A 270 -43.12 -51.14 -0.93
N ALA A 271 -44.13 -50.40 -1.42
CA ALA A 271 -43.95 -49.09 -2.00
C ALA A 271 -43.45 -48.07 -0.97
N GLU A 272 -43.85 -48.18 0.28
CA GLU A 272 -43.43 -47.31 1.38
C GLU A 272 -41.97 -47.56 1.77
N ARG A 273 -41.55 -48.84 1.88
CA ARG A 273 -40.14 -49.19 2.06
C ARG A 273 -39.26 -48.70 0.91
N LEU A 274 -39.69 -48.89 -0.36
CA LEU A 274 -38.92 -48.39 -1.52
C LEU A 274 -38.77 -46.87 -1.52
N ARG A 275 -39.75 -46.12 -1.01
CA ARG A 275 -39.61 -44.65 -0.82
C ARG A 275 -38.54 -44.29 0.22
N ALA A 276 -38.49 -45.01 1.35
CA ALA A 276 -37.46 -44.84 2.34
C ALA A 276 -36.06 -45.16 1.78
N GLU A 277 -35.97 -46.20 0.92
CA GLU A 277 -34.73 -46.57 0.24
C GLU A 277 -34.25 -45.48 -0.74
N VAL A 278 -35.16 -44.87 -1.51
CA VAL A 278 -34.85 -43.72 -2.37
C VAL A 278 -34.39 -42.51 -1.55
N ALA A 279 -35.08 -42.19 -0.45
CA ALA A 279 -34.70 -41.06 0.41
C ALA A 279 -33.31 -41.26 1.02
N LEU A 280 -32.95 -42.49 1.42
CA LEU A 280 -31.61 -42.82 1.90
C LEU A 280 -30.57 -42.63 0.78
N ALA A 281 -30.80 -43.15 -0.42
CA ALA A 281 -29.89 -43.02 -1.56
C ALA A 281 -29.63 -41.54 -1.94
N GLU A 282 -30.67 -40.69 -1.85
CA GLU A 282 -30.54 -39.25 -2.05
C GLU A 282 -29.69 -38.59 -0.93
N ALA A 283 -29.85 -39.05 0.32
CA ALA A 283 -29.06 -38.53 1.46
C ALA A 283 -27.60 -39.00 1.40
N GLU A 284 -27.34 -40.23 0.94
CA GLU A 284 -25.97 -40.74 0.70
C GLU A 284 -25.26 -39.89 -0.36
N ASN A 285 -25.92 -39.62 -1.50
CA ASN A 285 -25.37 -38.72 -2.52
C ASN A 285 -25.09 -37.31 -1.97
N ALA A 286 -26.00 -36.76 -1.18
CA ALA A 286 -25.82 -35.44 -0.58
C ALA A 286 -24.69 -35.42 0.44
N TYR A 287 -24.41 -36.49 1.15
CA TYR A 287 -23.25 -36.63 2.06
C TYR A 287 -21.96 -36.74 1.27
N GLU A 288 -21.89 -37.52 0.20
CA GLU A 288 -20.71 -37.62 -0.65
C GLU A 288 -20.38 -36.28 -1.34
N ASP A 289 -21.39 -35.53 -1.77
CA ASP A 289 -21.22 -34.20 -2.31
C ASP A 289 -20.64 -33.25 -1.26
N ALA A 290 -21.12 -33.29 -0.01
CA ALA A 290 -20.60 -32.50 1.08
C ALA A 290 -19.12 -32.82 1.43
N LEU A 291 -18.75 -34.12 1.40
CA LEU A 291 -17.35 -34.55 1.57
C LEU A 291 -16.45 -33.99 0.47
N ARG A 292 -16.93 -33.97 -0.75
CA ARG A 292 -16.21 -33.40 -1.90
C ARG A 292 -16.03 -31.90 -1.75
N ASP A 293 -17.08 -31.19 -1.39
CA ASP A 293 -17.06 -29.74 -1.16
C ASP A 293 -16.12 -29.36 0.01
N GLN A 294 -16.14 -30.14 1.10
CA GLN A 294 -15.21 -29.99 2.21
C GLN A 294 -13.75 -30.14 1.75
N SER A 295 -13.47 -31.18 0.93
CA SER A 295 -12.13 -31.40 0.40
C SER A 295 -11.67 -30.25 -0.48
N LEU A 296 -12.54 -29.73 -1.34
CA LEU A 296 -12.25 -28.57 -2.20
C LEU A 296 -12.00 -27.29 -1.38
N ALA A 297 -12.82 -27.03 -0.36
CA ALA A 297 -12.65 -25.88 0.54
C ALA A 297 -11.32 -25.96 1.30
N ARG A 298 -10.96 -27.17 1.76
CA ARG A 298 -9.67 -27.43 2.45
C ARG A 298 -8.49 -27.17 1.51
N MET A 299 -8.53 -27.69 0.28
CA MET A 299 -7.49 -27.43 -0.72
C MET A 299 -7.36 -25.94 -1.06
N ALA A 300 -8.48 -25.23 -1.18
CA ALA A 300 -8.47 -23.79 -1.47
C ALA A 300 -7.80 -22.97 -0.36
N LEU A 301 -8.11 -23.29 0.91
CA LEU A 301 -7.47 -22.64 2.06
C LEU A 301 -5.98 -23.01 2.15
N ALA A 302 -5.64 -24.29 2.04
CA ALA A 302 -4.27 -24.79 2.11
C ALA A 302 -3.37 -24.15 1.02
N SER A 303 -3.88 -24.01 -0.19
CA SER A 303 -3.19 -23.32 -1.30
C SER A 303 -2.90 -21.86 -0.98
N LEU A 304 -3.86 -21.15 -0.38
CA LEU A 304 -3.70 -19.73 -0.04
C LEU A 304 -2.72 -19.53 1.12
N LEU A 305 -2.72 -20.45 2.09
CA LEU A 305 -1.79 -20.46 3.23
C LEU A 305 -0.41 -21.05 2.88
N ARG A 306 -0.28 -21.70 1.74
CA ARG A 306 0.92 -22.44 1.31
C ARG A 306 1.34 -23.49 2.34
N THR A 307 0.41 -24.29 2.77
CA THR A 307 0.60 -25.35 3.74
C THR A 307 0.01 -26.66 3.22
N ASP A 308 0.20 -27.71 3.97
CA ASP A 308 -0.36 -29.02 3.66
C ASP A 308 -1.90 -29.05 3.81
N THR A 309 -2.54 -30.00 3.16
CA THR A 309 -4.00 -30.12 3.13
C THR A 309 -4.62 -30.73 4.39
N SER A 310 -3.83 -31.03 5.42
CA SER A 310 -4.31 -31.62 6.68
C SER A 310 -4.82 -30.58 7.69
N LEU A 311 -5.66 -29.64 7.23
CA LEU A 311 -6.20 -28.57 8.07
C LEU A 311 -7.63 -28.85 8.50
N THR A 312 -7.95 -28.51 9.76
CA THR A 312 -9.32 -28.51 10.30
C THR A 312 -9.59 -27.15 10.96
N ALA A 313 -10.68 -26.50 10.57
CA ALA A 313 -11.04 -25.20 11.12
C ALA A 313 -11.71 -25.37 12.49
N THR A 314 -11.21 -24.70 13.52
CA THR A 314 -11.69 -24.83 14.91
C THR A 314 -12.58 -23.69 15.38
N THR A 315 -12.50 -22.52 14.74
CA THR A 315 -13.33 -21.36 15.08
C THR A 315 -14.76 -21.59 14.59
N PRO A 316 -15.80 -21.58 15.46
CA PRO A 316 -17.19 -21.76 15.03
C PRO A 316 -17.67 -20.65 14.11
N VAL A 317 -18.67 -20.97 13.29
CA VAL A 317 -19.33 -20.04 12.35
C VAL A 317 -20.35 -19.22 13.12
N GLU A 318 -19.87 -18.25 13.88
CA GLU A 318 -20.72 -17.33 14.65
C GLU A 318 -20.24 -15.91 14.48
N ALA A 319 -21.15 -15.00 14.10
CA ALA A 319 -20.82 -13.59 14.05
C ALA A 319 -20.73 -13.03 15.46
N PRO A 320 -19.67 -12.24 15.77
CA PRO A 320 -19.54 -11.64 17.09
C PRO A 320 -20.63 -10.58 17.30
N GLU A 321 -20.92 -10.30 18.58
CA GLU A 321 -21.73 -9.15 18.90
C GLU A 321 -20.99 -7.87 18.55
N VAL A 322 -21.59 -7.06 17.67
CA VAL A 322 -20.97 -5.81 17.23
C VAL A 322 -21.41 -4.71 18.19
N VAL A 323 -20.47 -4.25 19.00
CA VAL A 323 -20.68 -3.19 20.01
C VAL A 323 -20.63 -1.80 19.37
N ARG A 324 -19.91 -1.64 18.26
CA ARG A 324 -19.70 -0.36 17.57
C ARG A 324 -20.91 0.01 16.71
N SER A 325 -21.18 1.31 16.64
CA SER A 325 -22.21 1.86 15.75
C SER A 325 -21.74 1.96 14.29
N MET A 326 -22.70 2.07 13.37
CA MET A 326 -22.40 2.29 11.95
C MET A 326 -21.55 3.56 11.72
N GLU A 327 -21.82 4.63 12.49
CA GLU A 327 -21.09 5.89 12.33
C GLU A 327 -19.64 5.78 12.81
N GLU A 328 -19.36 4.98 13.84
CA GLU A 328 -17.99 4.68 14.27
C GLU A 328 -17.23 3.89 13.20
N PHE A 329 -17.89 2.94 12.51
CA PHE A 329 -17.25 2.26 11.36
C PHE A 329 -16.98 3.20 10.21
N LYS A 330 -17.88 4.16 9.90
CA LYS A 330 -17.64 5.19 8.88
C LYS A 330 -16.45 6.08 9.27
N GLN A 331 -16.33 6.47 10.54
CA GLN A 331 -15.21 7.26 11.01
C GLN A 331 -13.89 6.49 10.90
N LEU A 332 -13.84 5.24 11.36
CA LEU A 332 -12.67 4.38 11.24
C LEU A 332 -12.25 4.19 9.77
N ALA A 333 -13.22 3.97 8.90
CA ALA A 333 -12.97 3.84 7.47
C ALA A 333 -12.37 5.12 6.86
N ARG A 334 -12.84 6.31 7.25
CA ARG A 334 -12.27 7.60 6.83
C ARG A 334 -10.82 7.79 7.28
N GLU A 335 -10.46 7.24 8.43
CA GLU A 335 -9.11 7.36 9.01
C GLU A 335 -8.16 6.29 8.49
N LYS A 336 -8.60 5.03 8.47
CA LYS A 336 -7.73 3.86 8.28
C LYS A 336 -7.79 3.25 6.88
N HIS A 337 -8.84 3.53 6.07
CA HIS A 337 -9.00 2.86 4.78
C HIS A 337 -7.79 3.09 3.86
N PRO A 338 -7.09 2.02 3.43
CA PRO A 338 -5.80 2.15 2.72
C PRO A 338 -5.94 2.88 1.38
N GLY A 339 -7.03 2.66 0.65
CA GLY A 339 -7.28 3.35 -0.63
C GLY A 339 -7.42 4.87 -0.48
N LEU A 340 -7.99 5.34 0.63
CA LEU A 340 -8.07 6.77 0.92
C LEU A 340 -6.70 7.35 1.30
N ARG A 341 -5.89 6.59 2.06
CA ARG A 341 -4.51 6.98 2.38
C ARG A 341 -3.66 7.08 1.12
N GLN A 342 -3.81 6.14 0.18
CA GLN A 342 -3.13 6.17 -1.11
C GLN A 342 -3.48 7.46 -1.88
N LEU A 343 -4.77 7.78 -2.04
CA LEU A 343 -5.20 9.00 -2.74
C LEU A 343 -4.68 10.28 -2.07
N ARG A 344 -4.71 10.36 -0.75
CA ARG A 344 -4.13 11.47 0.01
C ARG A 344 -2.64 11.64 -0.25
N THR A 345 -1.92 10.52 -0.33
CA THR A 345 -0.50 10.53 -0.66
C THR A 345 -0.25 10.97 -2.10
N GLU A 346 -1.05 10.51 -3.06
CA GLU A 346 -0.96 10.95 -4.45
C GLU A 346 -1.27 12.44 -4.60
N ARG A 347 -2.25 12.97 -3.85
CA ARG A 347 -2.52 14.40 -3.81
C ARG A 347 -1.31 15.20 -3.29
N LYS A 348 -0.65 14.75 -2.23
CA LYS A 348 0.60 15.37 -1.75
C LYS A 348 1.70 15.33 -2.82
N ARG A 349 1.88 14.20 -3.49
CA ARG A 349 2.83 14.09 -4.62
C ARG A 349 2.51 15.08 -5.74
N SER A 350 1.23 15.30 -6.04
CA SER A 350 0.84 16.30 -7.06
C SER A 350 1.16 17.73 -6.61
N GLN A 351 1.07 18.04 -5.31
CA GLN A 351 1.53 19.33 -4.75
C GLN A 351 3.04 19.49 -4.86
N ASP A 352 3.80 18.41 -4.65
CA ASP A 352 5.24 18.40 -4.86
C ASP A 352 5.60 18.59 -6.34
N ALA A 353 4.82 18.01 -7.24
CA ALA A 353 4.96 18.22 -8.69
C ALA A 353 4.69 19.70 -9.08
N VAL A 354 3.73 20.36 -8.43
CA VAL A 354 3.53 21.82 -8.60
C VAL A 354 4.75 22.60 -8.15
N ARG A 355 5.36 22.24 -7.01
CA ARG A 355 6.60 22.88 -6.52
C ARG A 355 7.77 22.62 -7.48
N ALA A 356 7.92 21.38 -7.94
CA ALA A 356 8.94 21.00 -8.90
C ALA A 356 8.79 21.76 -10.25
N ALA A 357 7.55 21.91 -10.74
CA ALA A 357 7.28 22.66 -11.96
C ALA A 357 7.59 24.17 -11.83
N ARG A 358 7.50 24.72 -10.62
CA ARG A 358 7.93 26.11 -10.34
C ARG A 358 9.44 26.25 -10.24
N ALA A 359 10.16 25.15 -10.01
CA ALA A 359 11.62 25.17 -9.87
C ALA A 359 12.34 25.68 -11.13
N ASP A 360 11.74 25.51 -12.30
CA ASP A 360 12.29 26.01 -13.57
C ASP A 360 12.41 27.56 -13.63
N TRP A 361 11.77 28.28 -12.70
CA TRP A 361 11.88 29.74 -12.58
C TRP A 361 13.07 30.20 -11.73
N PHE A 362 13.79 29.30 -11.12
CA PHE A 362 14.90 29.61 -10.22
C PHE A 362 16.24 29.17 -10.83
N PRO A 363 17.34 29.89 -10.53
CA PRO A 363 18.66 29.44 -10.93
C PRO A 363 19.05 28.13 -10.27
N THR A 364 19.92 27.37 -10.96
CA THR A 364 20.61 26.22 -10.37
C THR A 364 22.04 26.62 -10.02
N ILE A 365 22.49 26.29 -8.82
CA ILE A 365 23.84 26.59 -8.33
C ILE A 365 24.48 25.26 -7.93
N ALA A 366 25.65 24.98 -8.51
CA ALA A 366 26.44 23.81 -8.18
C ALA A 366 27.91 24.21 -7.96
N LEU A 367 28.53 23.58 -6.99
CA LEU A 367 29.99 23.57 -6.88
C LEU A 367 30.51 22.44 -7.74
N PHE A 368 31.61 22.67 -8.38
CA PHE A 368 32.33 21.64 -9.15
C PHE A 368 33.81 21.69 -8.88
N GLY A 369 34.43 20.56 -9.00
CA GLY A 369 35.88 20.44 -9.01
C GLY A 369 36.27 19.26 -9.88
N TYR A 370 37.38 19.38 -10.55
CA TYR A 370 37.97 18.24 -11.23
C TYR A 370 39.48 18.21 -11.03
N ARG A 371 40.04 17.03 -11.16
CA ARG A 371 41.48 16.78 -11.21
C ARG A 371 41.79 15.78 -12.30
N GLU A 372 42.73 16.16 -13.17
CA GLU A 372 43.33 15.22 -14.11
C GLU A 372 44.28 14.30 -13.33
N LEU A 373 44.01 13.01 -13.38
CA LEU A 373 44.89 12.00 -12.78
C LEU A 373 46.04 11.60 -13.70
N TYR A 374 45.71 11.59 -14.98
CA TYR A 374 46.66 11.29 -16.04
C TYR A 374 46.17 11.94 -17.33
N THR A 375 47.02 12.71 -17.97
CA THR A 375 46.83 13.21 -19.32
C THR A 375 48.17 13.09 -20.03
N LYS A 376 48.20 12.47 -21.20
CA LYS A 376 49.35 12.44 -22.08
C LYS A 376 49.01 13.24 -23.31
N ASP A 377 49.83 14.24 -23.60
CA ASP A 377 49.85 15.04 -24.83
C ASP A 377 48.64 15.94 -25.09
N LEU A 378 47.82 16.25 -24.10
CA LEU A 378 46.77 17.22 -24.31
C LEU A 378 46.83 18.36 -23.31
N THR A 379 47.07 19.52 -23.86
CA THR A 379 46.72 20.83 -23.37
C THR A 379 47.70 21.46 -22.41
N ILE A 380 48.59 22.14 -22.95
CA ILE A 380 49.34 23.28 -22.31
C ILE A 380 48.33 24.31 -21.72
N LEU A 381 47.03 24.19 -22.06
CA LEU A 381 45.98 25.18 -21.73
C LEU A 381 44.95 24.69 -20.70
N GLU A 382 44.88 23.39 -20.40
CA GLU A 382 43.96 22.90 -19.35
C GLU A 382 44.68 22.81 -17.99
N PRO A 383 44.08 23.40 -16.94
CA PRO A 383 44.66 23.28 -15.60
C PRO A 383 44.51 21.82 -15.12
N GLU A 384 45.54 21.27 -14.45
CA GLU A 384 45.53 19.94 -13.83
C GLU A 384 44.36 19.76 -12.85
N TRP A 385 43.91 20.83 -12.26
CA TRP A 385 42.73 20.85 -11.39
C TRP A 385 42.02 22.20 -11.47
N ALA A 386 40.73 22.16 -11.29
CA ALA A 386 39.95 23.36 -11.08
C ALA A 386 38.83 23.12 -10.07
N VAL A 387 38.51 24.13 -9.29
CA VAL A 387 37.34 24.18 -8.43
C VAL A 387 36.59 25.48 -8.73
N GLY A 388 35.27 25.42 -8.68
CA GLY A 388 34.47 26.58 -8.98
C GLY A 388 33.02 26.42 -8.59
N ALA A 389 32.27 27.49 -8.73
CA ALA A 389 30.83 27.49 -8.63
C ALA A 389 30.23 27.83 -10.00
N LYS A 390 29.24 27.05 -10.43
CA LYS A 390 28.46 27.29 -11.64
C LYS A 390 27.05 27.69 -11.23
N ALA A 391 26.62 28.88 -11.64
CA ALA A 391 25.22 29.27 -11.57
C ALA A 391 24.66 29.26 -13.01
N GLN A 392 23.57 28.56 -13.20
CA GLN A 392 22.86 28.51 -14.47
C GLN A 392 21.41 28.94 -14.24
N TRP A 393 20.98 29.89 -15.01
CA TRP A 393 19.61 30.40 -14.95
C TRP A 393 19.02 30.42 -16.35
N ASP A 394 18.16 29.45 -16.62
CA ASP A 394 17.44 29.34 -17.90
C ASP A 394 16.14 30.15 -17.78
N LEU A 395 16.21 31.44 -18.05
CA LEU A 395 15.07 32.34 -17.98
C LEU A 395 14.05 31.98 -19.08
N PRO A 396 12.83 31.56 -18.75
CA PRO A 396 11.82 31.20 -19.74
C PRO A 396 11.11 32.45 -20.31
N ILE A 397 11.89 33.41 -20.83
CA ILE A 397 11.36 34.70 -21.33
C ILE A 397 10.44 34.45 -22.53
N LEU A 398 10.87 33.64 -23.52
CA LEU A 398 10.09 33.25 -24.68
C LEU A 398 9.40 31.89 -24.55
N GLY A 399 9.99 30.96 -23.73
CA GLY A 399 9.48 29.63 -23.40
C GLY A 399 8.55 29.56 -22.21
N GLY A 400 8.18 30.67 -21.56
CA GLY A 400 7.37 30.71 -20.33
C GLY A 400 5.97 30.07 -20.45
N LYS A 401 5.50 29.81 -21.67
CA LYS A 401 4.28 29.04 -21.92
C LYS A 401 4.43 27.59 -21.45
N GLU A 402 5.56 26.95 -21.68
CA GLU A 402 5.83 25.57 -21.27
C GLU A 402 5.84 25.42 -19.73
N SER A 403 6.57 26.26 -19.04
CA SER A 403 6.63 26.22 -17.56
C SER A 403 5.27 26.53 -16.93
N ARG A 404 4.52 27.50 -17.47
CA ARG A 404 3.14 27.79 -17.04
C ARG A 404 2.21 26.63 -17.33
N ALA A 405 2.33 25.97 -18.50
CA ALA A 405 1.55 24.78 -18.83
C ALA A 405 1.84 23.62 -17.89
N LYS A 406 3.11 23.36 -17.53
CA LYS A 406 3.50 22.36 -16.52
C LYS A 406 2.85 22.64 -15.16
N VAL A 407 2.90 23.88 -14.68
CA VAL A 407 2.25 24.30 -13.43
C VAL A 407 0.73 24.16 -13.52
N SER A 408 0.12 24.54 -14.63
CA SER A 408 -1.33 24.42 -14.85
C SER A 408 -1.76 22.96 -14.89
N SER A 409 -1.02 22.09 -15.58
CA SER A 409 -1.25 20.65 -15.64
C SER A 409 -1.16 20.01 -14.25
N ALA A 410 -0.10 20.30 -13.48
CA ALA A 410 0.08 19.79 -12.13
C ALA A 410 -1.05 20.25 -11.18
N LYS A 411 -1.49 21.51 -11.27
CA LYS A 411 -2.66 21.99 -10.51
C LYS A 411 -3.98 21.34 -10.94
N SER A 412 -4.14 21.03 -12.21
CA SER A 412 -5.33 20.33 -12.70
C SER A 412 -5.35 18.87 -12.20
N LEU A 413 -4.18 18.22 -12.14
CA LEU A 413 -4.03 16.90 -11.52
C LEU A 413 -4.38 16.95 -10.02
N GLU A 414 -3.89 17.95 -9.28
CA GLU A 414 -4.23 18.13 -7.85
C GLU A 414 -5.74 18.27 -7.64
N ARG A 415 -6.41 19.08 -8.45
CA ARG A 415 -7.87 19.23 -8.40
C ARG A 415 -8.59 17.92 -8.73
N SER A 416 -8.14 17.21 -9.76
CA SER A 416 -8.71 15.89 -10.12
C SER A 416 -8.58 14.90 -8.97
N LEU A 417 -7.41 14.86 -8.30
CA LEU A 417 -7.18 13.98 -7.16
C LEU A 417 -8.01 14.38 -5.92
N SER A 418 -8.23 15.69 -5.72
CA SER A 418 -9.14 16.17 -4.65
C SER A 418 -10.58 15.72 -4.87
N SER A 419 -11.08 15.83 -6.11
CA SER A 419 -12.44 15.36 -6.44
C SER A 419 -12.55 13.83 -6.35
N LYS A 420 -11.49 13.09 -6.72
CA LYS A 420 -11.45 11.64 -6.53
C LYS A 420 -11.43 11.25 -5.05
N GLU A 421 -10.73 12.00 -4.19
CA GLU A 421 -10.73 11.76 -2.74
C GLU A 421 -12.14 11.92 -2.16
N GLU A 422 -12.85 12.98 -2.55
CA GLU A 422 -14.25 13.21 -2.13
C GLU A 422 -15.17 12.08 -2.62
N GLN A 423 -15.11 11.73 -3.90
CA GLN A 423 -15.89 10.61 -4.45
C GLN A 423 -15.56 9.28 -3.75
N THR A 424 -14.30 9.05 -3.42
CA THR A 424 -13.88 7.82 -2.72
C THR A 424 -14.40 7.79 -1.30
N LEU A 425 -14.44 8.94 -0.61
CA LEU A 425 -15.05 9.06 0.71
C LEU A 425 -16.55 8.70 0.68
N ASP A 426 -17.27 9.19 -0.31
CA ASP A 426 -18.69 8.87 -0.47
C ASP A 426 -18.89 7.38 -0.75
N ASN A 427 -18.07 6.80 -1.63
CA ASN A 427 -18.12 5.37 -1.93
C ASN A 427 -17.81 4.50 -0.71
N ILE A 428 -16.82 4.90 0.12
CA ILE A 428 -16.49 4.20 1.37
C ILE A 428 -17.63 4.30 2.37
N ASN A 429 -18.24 5.47 2.54
CA ASN A 429 -19.40 5.64 3.41
C ASN A 429 -20.56 4.73 2.96
N LEU A 430 -20.83 4.68 1.66
CA LEU A 430 -21.86 3.80 1.08
C LEU A 430 -21.51 2.31 1.27
N LEU A 431 -20.22 1.94 1.10
CA LEU A 431 -19.77 0.58 1.32
C LEU A 431 -19.99 0.13 2.78
N VAL A 432 -19.61 0.97 3.75
CA VAL A 432 -19.84 0.69 5.18
C VAL A 432 -21.34 0.54 5.47
N GLU A 433 -22.18 1.44 4.95
CA GLU A 433 -23.62 1.35 5.13
C GLU A 433 -24.20 0.08 4.52
N LYS A 434 -23.76 -0.29 3.32
CA LYS A 434 -24.15 -1.55 2.67
C LYS A 434 -23.79 -2.75 3.54
N ARG A 435 -22.54 -2.84 4.01
CA ARG A 435 -22.05 -3.95 4.84
C ARG A 435 -22.77 -4.01 6.19
N TRP A 436 -23.07 -2.85 6.77
CA TRP A 436 -23.85 -2.78 8.00
C TRP A 436 -25.26 -3.36 7.81
N ARG A 437 -25.96 -2.94 6.74
CA ARG A 437 -27.30 -3.46 6.43
C ARG A 437 -27.30 -4.95 6.10
N GLU A 438 -26.27 -5.46 5.43
CA GLU A 438 -26.09 -6.88 5.20
C GLU A 438 -25.98 -7.65 6.52
N LEU A 439 -25.22 -7.15 7.48
CA LEU A 439 -25.09 -7.74 8.81
C LEU A 439 -26.42 -7.68 9.61
N GLU A 440 -27.11 -6.55 9.60
CA GLU A 440 -28.42 -6.42 10.25
C GLU A 440 -29.45 -7.42 9.64
N HIS A 441 -29.46 -7.51 8.32
CA HIS A 441 -30.33 -8.46 7.63
C HIS A 441 -29.99 -9.91 7.98
N ALA A 442 -28.71 -10.28 8.01
CA ALA A 442 -28.26 -11.62 8.39
C ALA A 442 -28.66 -11.95 9.84
N LYS A 443 -28.49 -11.02 10.80
CA LYS A 443 -28.93 -11.18 12.19
C LYS A 443 -30.46 -11.34 12.31
N GLY A 444 -31.22 -10.54 11.55
CA GLY A 444 -32.68 -10.67 11.51
C GLY A 444 -33.14 -12.04 10.97
N ARG A 445 -32.43 -12.56 9.97
CA ARG A 445 -32.68 -13.89 9.41
C ARG A 445 -32.39 -15.00 10.41
N LEU A 446 -31.26 -14.92 11.16
CA LEU A 446 -30.94 -15.87 12.24
C LEU A 446 -32.03 -15.92 13.29
N SER A 447 -32.53 -14.78 13.75
CA SER A 447 -33.64 -14.74 14.72
C SER A 447 -34.92 -15.39 14.21
N SER A 448 -35.23 -15.24 12.91
CA SER A 448 -36.38 -15.88 12.29
C SER A 448 -36.19 -17.40 12.14
N LEU A 449 -35.00 -17.82 11.70
CA LEU A 449 -34.68 -19.24 11.49
C LEU A 449 -34.66 -20.03 12.80
N ALA A 450 -34.18 -19.45 13.90
CA ALA A 450 -34.17 -20.10 15.23
C ALA A 450 -35.57 -20.54 15.65
N LYS A 451 -36.59 -19.68 15.50
CA LYS A 451 -38.00 -20.01 15.80
C LYS A 451 -38.55 -21.09 14.86
N THR A 452 -38.22 -20.99 13.57
CA THR A 452 -38.73 -21.96 12.57
C THR A 452 -38.11 -23.34 12.79
N ARG A 453 -36.83 -23.40 13.20
CA ARG A 453 -36.12 -24.64 13.52
C ARG A 453 -36.76 -25.36 14.73
N GLU A 454 -37.07 -24.62 15.81
CA GLU A 454 -37.76 -25.18 16.97
C GLU A 454 -39.08 -25.83 16.61
N LEU A 455 -39.88 -25.17 15.75
CA LEU A 455 -41.15 -25.72 15.24
C LEU A 455 -40.93 -26.95 14.37
N ALA A 456 -39.90 -26.99 13.52
CA ALA A 456 -39.58 -28.13 12.69
C ALA A 456 -39.08 -29.35 13.49
N ASP A 457 -38.29 -29.12 14.53
CA ASP A 457 -37.85 -30.15 15.48
C ASP A 457 -39.07 -30.83 16.16
N GLU A 458 -40.04 -30.02 16.64
CA GLU A 458 -41.23 -30.56 17.28
C GLU A 458 -42.15 -31.23 16.26
N ALA A 459 -42.24 -30.71 15.02
CA ALA A 459 -42.96 -31.36 13.94
C ALA A 459 -42.41 -32.75 13.62
N LEU A 460 -41.07 -32.88 13.50
CA LEU A 460 -40.42 -34.19 13.28
C LEU A 460 -40.70 -35.15 14.44
N ARG A 461 -40.56 -34.67 15.69
CA ARG A 461 -40.88 -35.52 16.86
C ARG A 461 -42.33 -35.99 16.87
N SER A 462 -43.27 -35.08 16.52
CA SER A 462 -44.69 -35.41 16.43
C SER A 462 -44.98 -36.43 15.34
N GLN A 463 -44.42 -36.25 14.12
CA GLN A 463 -44.61 -37.19 13.00
C GLN A 463 -43.98 -38.56 13.29
N THR A 464 -42.81 -38.60 13.93
CA THR A 464 -42.17 -39.87 14.33
C THR A 464 -43.05 -40.65 15.30
N ARG A 465 -43.59 -39.98 16.35
CA ARG A 465 -44.52 -40.64 17.31
C ARG A 465 -45.82 -41.09 16.65
N ALA A 466 -46.38 -40.28 15.75
CA ALA A 466 -47.59 -40.63 15.01
C ALA A 466 -47.37 -41.86 14.08
N TYR A 467 -46.19 -41.92 13.46
CA TYR A 467 -45.79 -43.09 12.64
C TYR A 467 -45.64 -44.35 13.46
N GLU A 468 -44.99 -44.28 14.63
CA GLU A 468 -44.85 -45.38 15.58
C GLU A 468 -46.20 -45.87 16.10
N ALA A 469 -47.21 -44.99 16.21
CA ALA A 469 -48.56 -45.30 16.59
C ALA A 469 -49.45 -45.77 15.41
N GLY A 470 -48.90 -45.82 14.17
CA GLY A 470 -49.65 -46.19 12.94
C GLY A 470 -50.63 -45.10 12.46
N LEU A 471 -50.48 -43.84 12.92
CA LEU A 471 -51.35 -42.70 12.61
C LEU A 471 -50.82 -41.79 11.52
N ALA A 472 -49.54 -41.95 11.14
CA ALA A 472 -48.88 -41.23 10.04
C ALA A 472 -48.16 -42.19 9.12
N THR A 473 -47.85 -41.73 7.89
CA THR A 473 -47.10 -42.52 6.91
C THR A 473 -45.60 -42.34 7.10
N GLY A 474 -44.79 -43.30 6.58
CA GLY A 474 -43.33 -43.14 6.55
C GLY A 474 -42.88 -41.95 5.74
N LEU A 475 -43.66 -41.52 4.75
CA LEU A 475 -43.38 -40.33 3.94
C LEU A 475 -43.48 -39.06 4.79
N ASP A 476 -44.45 -38.98 5.70
CA ASP A 476 -44.61 -37.80 6.59
C ASP A 476 -43.39 -37.61 7.48
N VAL A 477 -42.77 -38.73 7.94
CA VAL A 477 -41.53 -38.68 8.73
C VAL A 477 -40.33 -38.25 7.87
N VAL A 478 -40.19 -38.83 6.67
CA VAL A 478 -39.10 -38.44 5.74
C VAL A 478 -39.20 -36.98 5.34
N ASP A 479 -40.41 -36.49 5.03
CA ASP A 479 -40.63 -35.09 4.68
C ASP A 479 -40.31 -34.14 5.83
N ALA A 480 -40.65 -34.49 7.06
CA ALA A 480 -40.33 -33.74 8.26
C ALA A 480 -38.81 -33.71 8.54
N GLU A 481 -38.12 -34.87 8.39
CA GLU A 481 -36.66 -34.97 8.51
C GLU A 481 -35.93 -34.08 7.47
N LEU A 482 -36.35 -34.16 6.21
CA LEU A 482 -35.78 -33.34 5.13
C LEU A 482 -36.10 -31.85 5.30
N ALA A 483 -37.29 -31.52 5.82
CA ALA A 483 -37.62 -30.11 6.13
C ALA A 483 -36.74 -29.56 7.24
N LEU A 484 -36.53 -30.32 8.32
CA LEU A 484 -35.60 -29.96 9.38
C LEU A 484 -34.16 -29.80 8.87
N ALA A 485 -33.66 -30.77 8.09
CA ALA A 485 -32.35 -30.73 7.49
C ALA A 485 -32.15 -29.50 6.61
N ARG A 486 -33.15 -29.09 5.81
CA ARG A 486 -33.11 -27.85 5.00
C ARG A 486 -33.03 -26.60 5.89
N LEU A 487 -33.77 -26.58 6.98
CA LEU A 487 -33.72 -25.43 7.93
C LEU A 487 -32.39 -25.35 8.66
N GLN A 488 -31.80 -26.46 9.08
CA GLN A 488 -30.49 -26.51 9.70
C GLN A 488 -29.39 -25.99 8.74
N VAL A 489 -29.40 -26.45 7.46
CA VAL A 489 -28.50 -25.90 6.43
C VAL A 489 -28.73 -24.42 6.23
N GLY A 490 -30.00 -23.96 6.21
CA GLY A 490 -30.34 -22.55 6.10
C GLY A 490 -29.85 -21.72 7.28
N ASP A 491 -29.92 -22.25 8.50
CA ASP A 491 -29.44 -21.63 9.73
C ASP A 491 -27.91 -21.47 9.71
N LEU A 492 -27.21 -22.56 9.42
CA LEU A 492 -25.74 -22.54 9.31
C LEU A 492 -25.26 -21.55 8.22
N LYS A 493 -25.95 -21.52 7.07
CA LYS A 493 -25.66 -20.55 6.03
C LYS A 493 -25.91 -19.10 6.48
N ALA A 494 -26.96 -18.85 7.25
CA ALA A 494 -27.25 -17.52 7.78
C ALA A 494 -26.19 -17.07 8.81
N HIS A 495 -25.65 -17.97 9.61
CA HIS A 495 -24.50 -17.72 10.46
C HIS A 495 -23.26 -17.35 9.64
N PHE A 496 -22.97 -18.11 8.58
CA PHE A 496 -21.88 -17.81 7.66
C PHE A 496 -22.06 -16.44 6.98
N ASP A 497 -23.25 -16.14 6.47
CA ASP A 497 -23.58 -14.85 5.84
C ASP A 497 -23.35 -13.70 6.83
N ALA A 498 -23.70 -13.87 8.10
CA ALA A 498 -23.47 -12.88 9.16
C ALA A 498 -21.97 -12.67 9.44
N VAL A 499 -21.19 -13.74 9.49
CA VAL A 499 -19.72 -13.66 9.67
C VAL A 499 -19.08 -12.93 8.48
N VAL A 500 -19.47 -13.30 7.24
CA VAL A 500 -18.93 -12.65 6.03
C VAL A 500 -19.31 -11.17 5.96
N ALA A 501 -20.54 -10.80 6.35
CA ALA A 501 -20.95 -9.41 6.43
C ALA A 501 -20.15 -8.61 7.47
N TRP A 502 -19.89 -9.21 8.64
CA TRP A 502 -19.03 -8.62 9.67
C TRP A 502 -17.58 -8.46 9.20
N LEU A 503 -17.00 -9.50 8.57
CA LEU A 503 -15.67 -9.39 7.95
C LEU A 503 -15.62 -8.28 6.89
N GLY A 504 -16.69 -8.11 6.11
CA GLY A 504 -16.81 -7.02 5.14
C GLY A 504 -16.83 -5.62 5.79
N LEU A 505 -17.38 -5.49 7.01
CA LEU A 505 -17.26 -4.25 7.79
C LEU A 505 -15.83 -3.98 8.23
N LEU A 506 -15.11 -5.02 8.68
CA LEU A 506 -13.70 -4.92 9.06
C LEU A 506 -12.82 -4.59 7.85
N GLU A 507 -13.13 -5.15 6.67
CA GLU A 507 -12.45 -4.81 5.42
C GLU A 507 -12.62 -3.32 5.09
N ALA A 508 -13.85 -2.82 5.14
CA ALA A 508 -14.17 -1.43 4.88
C ALA A 508 -13.53 -0.47 5.89
N SER A 509 -13.38 -0.87 7.16
CA SER A 509 -12.68 -0.09 8.21
C SER A 509 -11.17 -0.28 8.22
N GLY A 510 -10.63 -1.26 7.47
CA GLY A 510 -9.20 -1.57 7.44
C GLY A 510 -8.70 -2.36 8.65
N GLU A 511 -9.56 -3.11 9.34
CA GLU A 511 -9.28 -3.84 10.58
C GLU A 511 -9.37 -5.38 10.43
N VAL A 512 -9.34 -5.91 9.20
CA VAL A 512 -9.42 -7.37 8.94
C VAL A 512 -8.31 -8.15 9.66
N ALA A 513 -7.14 -7.52 9.82
CA ALA A 513 -6.01 -8.14 10.49
C ALA A 513 -6.28 -8.53 11.95
N ASP A 514 -7.25 -7.87 12.58
CA ASP A 514 -7.62 -8.04 13.99
C ASP A 514 -8.87 -8.93 14.15
N ALA A 515 -9.44 -9.45 13.06
CA ALA A 515 -10.66 -10.24 13.07
C ALA A 515 -10.59 -11.46 14.03
N GLY A 516 -9.46 -12.18 14.04
CA GLY A 516 -9.26 -13.32 14.91
C GLY A 516 -9.24 -12.96 16.40
N THR A 517 -8.59 -11.86 16.76
CA THR A 517 -8.53 -11.37 18.15
C THR A 517 -9.89 -10.84 18.62
N MET A 518 -10.64 -10.18 17.74
CA MET A 518 -11.99 -9.68 18.03
C MET A 518 -12.98 -10.82 18.29
N LEU A 519 -12.93 -11.89 17.48
CA LEU A 519 -13.73 -13.09 17.71
C LEU A 519 -13.43 -13.78 19.03
N ASN A 520 -12.16 -13.84 19.43
CA ASN A 520 -11.76 -14.43 20.68
C ASN A 520 -12.15 -13.57 21.91
N ALA A 521 -12.14 -12.24 21.77
CA ALA A 521 -12.47 -11.30 22.84
C ALA A 521 -13.97 -11.26 23.16
N THR A 522 -14.84 -11.57 22.20
CA THR A 522 -16.30 -11.57 22.38
C THR A 522 -16.86 -12.89 22.94
N ARG A 523 -16.01 -13.92 23.06
CA ARG A 523 -16.44 -15.18 23.70
C ARG A 523 -16.39 -15.04 25.21
N PRO A 524 -17.48 -15.42 25.94
CA PRO A 524 -17.35 -15.69 27.36
C PRO A 524 -16.27 -16.76 27.50
N VAL A 525 -15.30 -16.52 28.35
CA VAL A 525 -14.32 -17.52 28.74
C VAL A 525 -15.11 -18.68 29.33
N GLU A 526 -15.37 -19.71 28.55
CA GLU A 526 -15.84 -20.99 29.06
C GLU A 526 -14.76 -21.47 30.02
N LYS A 527 -15.00 -21.31 31.30
CA LYS A 527 -14.12 -21.86 32.33
C LYS A 527 -14.08 -23.36 32.06
N THR A 528 -12.98 -23.80 31.47
CA THR A 528 -12.61 -25.22 31.48
C THR A 528 -12.57 -25.60 32.95
N GLU A 529 -13.64 -26.27 33.43
CA GLU A 529 -13.58 -26.95 34.70
C GLU A 529 -12.39 -27.92 34.62
N PRO A 530 -11.47 -27.86 35.55
CA PRO A 530 -10.40 -28.84 35.60
C PRO A 530 -11.06 -30.21 35.76
N ALA A 531 -10.68 -31.15 34.89
CA ALA A 531 -11.11 -32.54 34.93
C ALA A 531 -11.07 -33.01 36.39
N ALA A 532 -12.25 -33.38 36.89
CA ALA A 532 -12.38 -33.93 38.22
C ALA A 532 -11.53 -35.22 38.32
N GLU A 533 -10.54 -35.20 39.21
CA GLU A 533 -9.85 -36.40 39.67
C GLU A 533 -10.87 -37.40 40.22
N PRO A 534 -10.70 -38.70 40.00
CA PRO A 534 -11.62 -39.71 40.52
C PRO A 534 -11.55 -39.72 42.04
N VAL A 535 -12.64 -39.25 42.68
CA VAL A 535 -12.82 -39.36 44.13
C VAL A 535 -13.20 -40.78 44.46
N ALA A 536 -12.35 -41.38 45.27
CA ALA A 536 -12.61 -42.67 45.91
C ALA A 536 -13.86 -42.60 46.83
N GLU A 537 -14.68 -43.66 46.76
CA GLU A 537 -15.84 -43.88 47.64
C GLU A 537 -15.45 -43.78 49.10
N PRO A 538 -16.27 -43.16 49.96
CA PRO A 538 -16.31 -43.53 51.39
C PRO A 538 -17.63 -44.19 51.77
N VAL A 539 -17.44 -45.21 52.50
CA VAL A 539 -18.37 -46.08 53.21
C VAL A 539 -19.34 -45.28 54.09
N ALA A 540 -20.58 -45.80 54.18
CA ALA A 540 -21.68 -45.35 55.01
C ALA A 540 -21.33 -45.23 56.51
N ASP A 541 -21.85 -44.21 57.17
CA ASP A 541 -22.46 -44.46 58.50
C ASP A 541 -23.60 -43.48 58.83
N THR A 542 -24.60 -44.02 59.42
CA THR A 542 -25.91 -43.60 59.88
C THR A 542 -25.87 -42.52 60.95
N THR A 543 -26.79 -41.55 61.01
CA THR A 543 -27.82 -41.35 62.05
C THR A 543 -28.49 -39.96 61.98
N ALA A 544 -29.81 -40.02 61.89
CA ALA A 544 -30.86 -39.36 62.70
C ALA A 544 -31.12 -37.81 62.60
N ALA A 545 -32.30 -37.53 62.13
CA ALA A 545 -33.38 -36.74 62.72
C ALA A 545 -33.34 -35.18 62.70
N ALA A 546 -34.24 -34.56 62.00
CA ALA A 546 -35.42 -33.86 62.53
C ALA A 546 -35.97 -32.80 61.51
N THR A 547 -37.22 -32.99 61.15
CA THR A 547 -38.17 -32.04 60.48
C THR A 547 -38.76 -31.11 61.59
N PRO A 548 -39.63 -30.11 61.30
CA PRO A 548 -39.98 -29.30 60.17
C PRO A 548 -40.23 -27.77 60.47
N ALA A 549 -40.44 -26.94 59.49
CA ALA A 549 -41.51 -25.91 59.49
C ALA A 549 -41.64 -25.15 58.19
N ALA A 550 -42.81 -25.26 57.59
CA ALA A 550 -43.43 -24.28 56.63
C ALA A 550 -44.38 -23.39 57.46
N PRO A 551 -45.18 -22.47 56.91
CA PRO A 551 -45.18 -21.70 55.66
C PRO A 551 -45.52 -20.17 55.86
N ALA A 552 -45.50 -19.36 54.84
CA ALA A 552 -46.39 -18.20 54.67
C ALA A 552 -46.43 -17.61 53.25
N GLU A 553 -47.54 -17.77 52.58
CA GLU A 553 -48.10 -16.90 51.57
C GLU A 553 -49.00 -15.84 52.28
N PRO A 554 -49.77 -14.93 51.60
CA PRO A 554 -49.63 -14.17 50.34
C PRO A 554 -50.02 -12.66 50.49
N GLN A 555 -49.96 -11.85 49.40
CA GLN A 555 -50.89 -10.75 49.06
C GLN A 555 -50.40 -10.05 47.80
N ALA A 556 -51.07 -10.15 46.69
CA ALA A 556 -52.27 -9.51 46.12
C ALA A 556 -52.24 -7.95 46.07
N ALA A 557 -52.20 -7.39 44.88
CA ALA A 557 -53.16 -6.42 44.33
C ALA A 557 -52.70 -5.84 42.96
N ALA A 558 -53.52 -6.06 41.95
CA ALA A 558 -53.70 -5.18 40.78
C ALA A 558 -54.63 -4.01 41.20
N PRO A 559 -54.92 -2.92 40.42
CA PRO A 559 -55.54 -3.03 39.09
C PRO A 559 -55.24 -1.89 38.08
N GLU A 560 -55.69 -2.13 36.87
CA GLU A 560 -56.44 -1.31 35.89
C GLU A 560 -55.77 -0.33 34.96
N ALA A 561 -56.12 -0.58 33.67
CA ALA A 561 -56.00 0.26 32.47
C ALA A 561 -57.00 1.46 32.46
N PRO A 562 -56.98 2.38 31.48
CA PRO A 562 -57.72 2.16 30.22
C PRO A 562 -57.10 2.74 28.93
N VAL A 563 -57.26 2.03 27.86
CA VAL A 563 -57.96 2.26 26.57
C VAL A 563 -58.16 3.71 26.11
N GLN A 564 -57.63 4.01 24.93
CA GLN A 564 -58.33 4.76 23.86
C GLN A 564 -57.61 4.65 22.48
N GLU A 565 -58.30 4.02 21.54
CA GLU A 565 -58.34 4.30 20.09
C GLU A 565 -59.62 5.11 19.83
N PRO A 566 -59.98 5.62 18.61
CA PRO A 566 -59.30 5.80 17.32
C PRO A 566 -59.64 7.16 16.63
N ALA A 567 -59.01 7.43 15.46
CA ALA A 567 -59.62 8.16 14.30
C ALA A 567 -58.65 8.12 13.11
N LYS A 568 -58.90 7.51 12.06
CA LYS A 568 -59.67 7.54 10.80
C LYS A 568 -59.51 8.80 9.92
N GLN A 569 -59.23 8.49 8.62
CA GLN A 569 -59.51 9.22 7.35
C GLN A 569 -58.48 10.25 6.93
N ALA A 570 -58.05 10.39 5.65
CA ALA A 570 -58.62 10.05 4.33
C ALA A 570 -57.42 10.05 3.36
N GLU A 571 -57.23 9.13 2.40
CA GLU A 571 -57.73 9.11 1.03
C GLU A 571 -57.47 10.42 0.23
N THR A 572 -56.59 10.35 -0.79
CA THR A 572 -56.87 10.67 -2.20
C THR A 572 -55.63 10.51 -3.06
N ALA A 573 -55.70 9.57 -3.97
CA ALA A 573 -55.73 9.69 -5.44
C ALA A 573 -54.40 9.94 -6.17
N VAL A 574 -54.11 8.92 -6.97
CA VAL A 574 -53.27 8.87 -8.18
C VAL A 574 -53.88 9.80 -9.27
N PRO A 575 -53.10 10.36 -10.22
CA PRO A 575 -53.17 9.71 -11.54
C PRO A 575 -51.84 9.46 -12.25
N ALA A 576 -51.89 8.42 -13.06
CA ALA A 576 -50.98 8.07 -14.14
C ALA A 576 -51.19 9.03 -15.34
N GLU A 577 -50.16 9.13 -16.17
CA GLU A 577 -50.19 9.19 -17.63
C GLU A 577 -48.75 9.28 -18.15
N THR A 578 -48.36 8.34 -18.92
CA THR A 578 -48.36 8.13 -20.36
C THR A 578 -47.02 8.52 -20.94
N ALA A 579 -46.17 7.59 -21.30
CA ALA A 579 -46.01 6.88 -22.58
C ALA A 579 -45.52 7.76 -23.76
N GLN A 580 -44.64 7.11 -24.46
CA GLN A 580 -44.25 7.21 -25.89
C GLN A 580 -42.93 7.87 -26.17
N GLN A 581 -42.02 7.02 -26.67
CA GLN A 581 -41.72 6.73 -28.09
C GLN A 581 -40.67 7.73 -28.61
N GLU A 582 -39.72 7.38 -29.26
CA GLU A 582 -39.21 6.55 -30.37
C GLU A 582 -37.78 6.99 -30.62
N SER A 583 -36.85 6.14 -30.84
CA SER A 583 -36.49 5.45 -32.07
C SER A 583 -35.45 6.22 -32.93
N SER A 584 -34.55 5.42 -33.39
CA SER A 584 -33.76 5.46 -34.64
C SER A 584 -32.57 6.40 -34.64
N ALA A 585 -31.49 5.87 -34.88
CA ALA A 585 -30.88 5.23 -36.05
C ALA A 585 -29.68 6.01 -36.49
N GLU A 586 -28.64 5.24 -36.64
CA GLU A 586 -27.83 5.09 -37.86
C GLU A 586 -26.84 6.19 -38.26
N ASN A 587 -25.68 5.65 -38.25
CA ASN A 587 -24.77 5.63 -39.44
C ASN A 587 -23.92 6.85 -39.77
N SER A 588 -22.73 6.63 -39.87
CA SER A 588 -21.85 6.58 -41.03
C SER A 588 -20.50 7.23 -40.76
N GLU A 589 -19.53 6.39 -40.89
CA GLU A 589 -18.40 6.45 -41.83
C GLU A 589 -17.50 7.68 -41.81
N ALA A 590 -16.27 7.42 -41.43
CA ALA A 590 -15.10 7.33 -42.32
C ALA A 590 -14.39 8.63 -42.73
N LYS A 591 -13.08 8.51 -42.60
CA LYS A 591 -12.02 9.24 -43.33
C LYS A 591 -11.67 10.66 -42.88
N LYS A 592 -10.59 10.81 -42.22
CA LYS A 592 -9.25 11.06 -42.77
C LYS A 592 -8.19 10.95 -41.72
#